data_68cc1fa0d467d750fdb32929cb9bee40
#
_entry.id   68cc1fa0d467d750fdb32929cb9bee40
#
_cell.length_a   1.000
_cell.length_b   1.000
_cell.length_c   1.000
_cell.angle_alpha   90.00
_cell.angle_beta   90.00
_cell.angle_gamma   90.00
#
_symmetry.space_group_name_H-M   'P 1'
#
loop_
_entity.id
_entity.type
_entity.pdbx_description
1 polymer ?
#
loop_
_entity_poly.entity_id
_entity_poly.type
_entity_poly.pdbx_seq_one_letter_code
_entity_poly.pdbx_strand_id
1 'polypeptide(L)'
;ITNVGLINDALSKMANSPCNGGTSTFSIDTDGVIYPCVVTVGIPEFVVGTIKEGVNKEKVTEILGWDKIEITECIGCSRYNYCNTTRCRMINKVMCGSLHTPSAIVCSIENLKVKLSEYYLQRNIANL
;
A
#
# COMPACT_ATOMS: atom_id res chain seq x y z
N ILE A 1 -8.54 -21.71 -6.81
CA ILE A 1 -7.48 -21.54 -5.79
C ILE A 1 -7.88 -20.30 -5.00
N THR A 2 -8.43 -20.54 -3.82
CA THR A 2 -8.81 -19.47 -2.90
C THR A 2 -7.52 -18.87 -2.38
N ASN A 3 -7.24 -17.61 -2.71
CA ASN A 3 -6.09 -16.93 -2.16
C ASN A 3 -6.42 -16.53 -0.71
N VAL A 4 -6.09 -17.43 0.22
CA VAL A 4 -6.35 -17.27 1.66
C VAL A 4 -5.72 -15.99 2.21
N GLY A 5 -4.60 -15.56 1.64
CA GLY A 5 -3.97 -14.30 2.01
C GLY A 5 -4.86 -13.08 1.79
N LEU A 6 -5.57 -12.99 0.66
CA LEU A 6 -6.48 -11.87 0.38
C LEU A 6 -7.65 -11.80 1.38
N ILE A 7 -8.15 -12.95 1.82
CA ILE A 7 -9.22 -13.02 2.81
C ILE A 7 -8.70 -12.61 4.18
N ASN A 8 -7.54 -13.10 4.58
CA ASN A 8 -6.92 -12.72 5.85
C ASN A 8 -6.61 -11.23 5.91
N ASP A 9 -6.09 -10.64 4.84
CA ASP A 9 -5.83 -9.21 4.75
C ASP A 9 -7.10 -8.38 4.94
N ALA A 10 -8.21 -8.82 4.33
CA ALA A 10 -9.49 -8.12 4.44
C ALA A 10 -10.14 -8.27 5.83
N LEU A 11 -9.84 -9.33 6.56
CA LEU A 11 -10.35 -9.56 7.92
C LEU A 11 -9.50 -8.90 9.00
N SER A 12 -8.24 -8.62 8.71
CA SER A 12 -7.32 -8.00 9.65
C SER A 12 -7.55 -6.49 9.69
N LYS A 13 -7.81 -5.94 10.87
CA LYS A 13 -7.69 -4.49 11.08
C LYS A 13 -6.23 -4.10 10.87
N MET A 14 -5.99 -3.20 9.95
CA MET A 14 -4.64 -2.78 9.64
C MET A 14 -4.10 -1.86 10.73
N ALA A 15 -2.95 -2.22 11.25
CA ALA A 15 -2.12 -1.32 12.01
C ALA A 15 -1.72 -0.10 11.15
N ASN A 16 -1.28 0.97 11.78
CA ASN A 16 -1.03 2.28 11.15
C ASN A 16 0.02 2.28 10.02
N SER A 17 0.73 1.19 9.80
CA SER A 17 1.66 1.02 8.69
C SER A 17 1.56 -0.38 8.12
N PRO A 18 0.97 -0.52 6.92
CA PRO A 18 0.71 -1.83 6.34
C PRO A 18 1.94 -2.53 5.75
N CYS A 19 3.02 -1.82 5.50
CA CYS A 19 4.23 -2.39 4.91
C CYS A 19 5.50 -1.74 5.44
N ASN A 20 6.65 -2.39 5.19
CA ASN A 20 7.96 -1.92 5.60
C ASN A 20 8.74 -1.24 4.45
N GLY A 21 8.07 -0.85 3.38
CA GLY A 21 8.69 -0.16 2.25
C GLY A 21 9.35 1.14 2.68
N GLY A 22 10.63 1.29 2.38
CA GLY A 22 11.44 2.44 2.78
C GLY A 22 11.93 2.44 4.24
N THR A 23 11.54 1.45 5.05
CA THR A 23 12.05 1.31 6.44
C THR A 23 13.01 0.14 6.57
N SER A 24 12.55 -1.07 6.34
CA SER A 24 13.35 -2.30 6.43
C SER A 24 13.41 -3.06 5.11
N THR A 25 12.61 -2.66 4.11
CA THR A 25 12.64 -3.23 2.77
C THR A 25 12.83 -2.15 1.73
N PHE A 26 13.67 -2.45 0.74
CA PHE A 26 13.96 -1.58 -0.40
C PHE A 26 13.96 -2.42 -1.68
N SER A 27 13.75 -1.78 -2.81
CA SER A 27 13.92 -2.39 -4.13
C SER A 27 15.11 -1.78 -4.83
N ILE A 28 15.86 -2.60 -5.55
CA ILE A 28 17.03 -2.18 -6.31
C ILE A 28 16.79 -2.55 -7.77
N ASP A 29 16.98 -1.63 -8.69
CA ASP A 29 16.89 -1.92 -10.11
C ASP A 29 18.20 -2.50 -10.68
N THR A 30 18.21 -2.80 -11.98
CA THR A 30 19.35 -3.39 -12.68
C THR A 30 20.56 -2.46 -12.75
N ASP A 31 20.36 -1.16 -12.62
CA ASP A 31 21.42 -0.13 -12.64
C ASP A 31 21.97 0.16 -11.24
N GLY A 32 21.44 -0.53 -10.22
CA GLY A 32 21.87 -0.38 -8.83
C GLY A 32 21.26 0.83 -8.14
N VAL A 33 20.16 1.39 -8.66
CA VAL A 33 19.41 2.47 -8.03
C VAL A 33 18.45 1.92 -7.00
N ILE A 34 18.37 2.55 -5.83
CA ILE A 34 17.58 2.10 -4.69
C ILE A 34 16.29 2.91 -4.58
N TYR A 35 15.18 2.20 -4.40
CA TYR A 35 13.83 2.73 -4.24
C TYR A 35 13.18 2.20 -2.95
N PRO A 36 12.21 2.92 -2.35
CA PRO A 36 11.54 2.48 -1.12
C PRO A 36 10.69 1.22 -1.29
N CYS A 37 10.18 0.95 -2.47
CA CYS A 37 9.43 -0.28 -2.76
C CYS A 37 9.35 -0.57 -4.26
N VAL A 38 8.89 -1.77 -4.61
CA VAL A 38 8.84 -2.26 -6.00
C VAL A 38 7.96 -1.41 -6.91
N VAL A 39 6.86 -0.83 -6.41
CA VAL A 39 5.96 -0.01 -7.24
C VAL A 39 6.56 1.33 -7.64
N THR A 40 7.65 1.74 -7.02
CA THR A 40 8.33 3.02 -7.31
C THR A 40 9.58 2.87 -8.17
N VAL A 41 9.94 1.64 -8.53
CA VAL A 41 11.13 1.38 -9.36
C VAL A 41 10.99 2.08 -10.72
N GLY A 42 12.05 2.79 -11.12
CA GLY A 42 12.11 3.55 -12.37
C GLY A 42 11.49 4.95 -12.30
N ILE A 43 10.97 5.38 -11.16
CA ILE A 43 10.41 6.73 -10.98
C ILE A 43 11.44 7.61 -10.27
N PRO A 44 12.01 8.64 -10.95
CA PRO A 44 13.14 9.41 -10.42
C PRO A 44 12.88 10.09 -9.06
N GLU A 45 11.67 10.55 -8.82
CA GLU A 45 11.30 11.23 -7.56
C GLU A 45 11.36 10.32 -6.33
N PHE A 46 11.34 8.99 -6.54
CA PHE A 46 11.42 8.00 -5.48
C PHE A 46 12.83 7.40 -5.30
N VAL A 47 13.82 7.87 -6.01
CA VAL A 47 15.20 7.41 -5.80
C VAL A 47 15.67 7.81 -4.41
N VAL A 48 16.08 6.81 -3.62
CA VAL A 48 16.56 7.00 -2.25
C VAL A 48 18.05 6.67 -2.09
N GLY A 49 18.72 6.31 -3.17
CA GLY A 49 20.16 6.05 -3.15
C GLY A 49 20.63 5.14 -4.27
N THR A 50 21.87 4.69 -4.15
CA THR A 50 22.48 3.73 -5.06
C THR A 50 23.26 2.67 -4.25
N ILE A 51 23.55 1.52 -4.87
CA ILE A 51 24.36 0.49 -4.22
C ILE A 51 25.79 0.96 -3.91
N LYS A 52 26.28 1.99 -4.60
CA LYS A 52 27.62 2.57 -4.38
C LYS A 52 27.64 3.54 -3.21
N GLU A 53 26.60 4.34 -3.08
CA GLU A 53 26.52 5.44 -2.08
C GLU A 53 25.71 5.05 -0.84
N GLY A 54 24.92 3.98 -0.95
CA GLY A 54 23.98 3.55 0.07
C GLY A 54 22.66 4.33 0.05
N VAL A 55 21.85 4.13 1.08
CA VAL A 55 20.54 4.76 1.22
C VAL A 55 20.66 6.16 1.82
N ASN A 56 20.08 7.15 1.18
CA ASN A 56 19.95 8.51 1.69
C ASN A 56 18.77 8.56 2.70
N LYS A 57 19.10 8.65 3.99
CA LYS A 57 18.14 8.65 5.10
C LYS A 57 17.21 9.86 5.09
N GLU A 58 17.67 11.00 4.64
CA GLU A 58 16.89 12.24 4.57
C GLU A 58 15.80 12.09 3.52
N LYS A 59 16.16 11.58 2.35
CA LYS A 59 15.20 11.30 1.27
C LYS A 59 14.17 10.24 1.66
N VAL A 60 14.59 9.21 2.35
CA VAL A 60 13.67 8.20 2.91
C VAL A 60 12.70 8.85 3.89
N THR A 61 13.18 9.69 4.80
CA THR A 61 12.35 10.38 5.79
C THR A 61 11.33 11.31 5.13
N GLU A 62 11.73 12.02 4.08
CA GLU A 62 10.83 12.84 3.27
C GLU A 62 9.69 11.99 2.68
N ILE A 63 10.02 10.90 1.99
CA ILE A 63 9.05 10.01 1.35
C ILE A 63 8.12 9.36 2.38
N LEU A 64 8.63 8.85 3.49
CA LEU A 64 7.83 8.27 4.57
C LEU A 64 6.94 9.31 5.26
N GLY A 65 7.37 10.58 5.29
CA GLY A 65 6.55 11.67 5.80
C GLY A 65 5.23 11.86 5.05
N TRP A 66 5.14 11.39 3.83
CA TRP A 66 3.92 11.45 3.02
C TRP A 66 2.76 10.61 3.58
N ASP A 67 3.05 9.56 4.36
CA ASP A 67 2.03 8.74 5.02
C ASP A 67 1.22 9.51 6.07
N LYS A 68 1.74 10.63 6.55
CA LYS A 68 1.07 11.50 7.53
C LYS A 68 0.03 12.42 6.90
N ILE A 69 0.02 12.52 5.58
CA ILE A 69 -0.90 13.38 4.86
C ILE A 69 -2.24 12.65 4.73
N GLU A 70 -3.31 13.27 5.21
CA GLU A 70 -4.65 12.70 5.17
C GLU A 70 -5.19 12.61 3.74
N ILE A 71 -5.90 11.53 3.44
CA ILE A 71 -6.64 11.35 2.18
C ILE A 71 -8.10 11.67 2.46
N THR A 72 -8.55 12.84 2.02
CA THR A 72 -9.89 13.37 2.31
C THR A 72 -11.01 12.45 1.83
N GLU A 73 -10.86 11.78 0.71
CA GLU A 73 -11.82 10.83 0.14
C GLU A 73 -11.96 9.55 0.98
N CYS A 74 -11.01 9.30 1.87
CA CYS A 74 -11.06 8.13 2.77
C CYS A 74 -11.68 8.45 4.12
N ILE A 75 -11.94 9.73 4.44
CA ILE A 75 -12.56 10.14 5.70
C ILE A 75 -13.99 9.61 5.76
N GLY A 76 -14.34 8.95 6.86
CA GLY A 76 -15.67 8.38 7.07
C GLY A 76 -15.97 7.11 6.27
N CYS A 77 -15.00 6.59 5.51
CA CYS A 77 -15.18 5.32 4.82
C CYS A 77 -15.27 4.15 5.80
N SER A 78 -16.38 3.39 5.75
CA SER A 78 -16.61 2.24 6.63
C SER A 78 -15.58 1.13 6.49
N ARG A 79 -14.88 1.10 5.36
CA ARG A 79 -13.84 0.09 5.05
C ARG A 79 -12.42 0.56 5.36
N TYR A 80 -12.26 1.78 5.87
CA TYR A 80 -10.95 2.39 6.11
C TYR A 80 -10.00 1.50 6.92
N ASN A 81 -10.51 0.84 7.96
CA ASN A 81 -9.70 -0.03 8.83
C ASN A 81 -9.21 -1.33 8.15
N TYR A 82 -9.79 -1.70 7.03
CA TYR A 82 -9.45 -2.91 6.27
C TYR A 82 -8.70 -2.59 4.97
N CYS A 83 -8.67 -1.32 4.59
CA CYS A 83 -8.07 -0.86 3.35
C CYS A 83 -6.57 -0.63 3.53
N ASN A 84 -5.79 -1.26 2.68
CA ASN A 84 -4.33 -1.15 2.68
C ASN A 84 -3.81 -0.29 1.57
N THR A 85 -4.19 -0.67 0.38
CA THR A 85 -3.52 -0.25 -0.84
C THR A 85 -3.90 1.17 -1.22
N THR A 86 -5.16 1.57 -1.03
CA THR A 86 -5.61 2.95 -1.34
C THR A 86 -5.04 4.00 -0.41
N ARG A 87 -4.55 3.60 0.77
CA ARG A 87 -3.86 4.51 1.69
C ARG A 87 -2.37 4.66 1.40
N CYS A 88 -1.83 3.85 0.50
CA CYS A 88 -0.43 3.93 0.11
C CYS A 88 -0.19 5.13 -0.81
N ARG A 89 0.53 6.13 -0.34
CA ARG A 89 0.84 7.35 -1.10
C ARG A 89 1.64 7.06 -2.37
N MET A 90 2.56 6.11 -2.30
CA MET A 90 3.37 5.70 -3.45
C MET A 90 2.49 5.10 -4.56
N ILE A 91 1.55 4.22 -4.20
CA ILE A 91 0.59 3.68 -5.17
C ILE A 91 -0.29 4.79 -5.76
N ASN A 92 -0.81 5.68 -4.93
CA ASN A 92 -1.62 6.80 -5.40
C ASN A 92 -0.84 7.68 -6.37
N LYS A 93 0.40 8.01 -6.03
CA LYS A 93 1.27 8.80 -6.92
C LYS A 93 1.53 8.09 -8.26
N VAL A 94 1.83 6.81 -8.23
CA VAL A 94 2.09 6.01 -9.44
C VAL A 94 0.83 5.85 -10.30
N MET A 95 -0.33 5.59 -9.68
CA MET A 95 -1.57 5.31 -10.40
C MET A 95 -2.34 6.57 -10.84
N CYS A 96 -2.26 7.64 -10.06
CA CYS A 96 -3.10 8.83 -10.25
C CYS A 96 -2.28 10.13 -10.43
N GLY A 97 -0.94 10.06 -10.32
CA GLY A 97 -0.07 11.23 -10.37
C GLY A 97 -0.13 12.11 -9.11
N SER A 98 -0.89 11.70 -8.08
CA SER A 98 -1.13 12.47 -6.86
C SER A 98 -0.97 11.61 -5.62
N LEU A 99 -0.32 12.13 -4.59
CA LEU A 99 -0.21 11.47 -3.29
C LEU A 99 -1.54 11.40 -2.54
N HIS A 100 -2.47 12.28 -2.86
CA HIS A 100 -3.71 12.51 -2.12
C HIS A 100 -4.93 11.86 -2.76
N THR A 101 -4.83 11.45 -4.02
CA THR A 101 -5.96 10.92 -4.77
C THR A 101 -5.89 9.40 -4.80
N PRO A 102 -6.81 8.69 -4.12
CA PRO A 102 -6.85 7.23 -4.16
C PRO A 102 -7.28 6.75 -5.55
N SER A 103 -6.63 5.70 -6.04
CA SER A 103 -7.03 5.08 -7.30
C SER A 103 -8.40 4.42 -7.18
N ALA A 104 -9.34 4.79 -8.05
CA ALA A 104 -10.68 4.20 -8.10
C ALA A 104 -10.63 2.69 -8.38
N ILE A 105 -9.69 2.24 -9.22
CA ILE A 105 -9.49 0.81 -9.51
C ILE A 105 -9.03 0.07 -8.25
N VAL A 106 -8.02 0.61 -7.57
CA VAL A 106 -7.49 0.01 -6.34
C VAL A 106 -8.55 0.02 -5.24
N CYS A 107 -9.30 1.10 -5.10
CA CYS A 107 -10.43 1.20 -4.18
C CYS A 107 -11.50 0.12 -4.47
N SER A 108 -11.83 -0.11 -5.73
CA SER A 108 -12.77 -1.16 -6.14
C SER A 108 -12.28 -2.56 -5.80
N ILE A 109 -10.98 -2.84 -5.97
CA ILE A 109 -10.36 -4.11 -5.60
C ILE A 109 -10.43 -4.32 -4.09
N GLU A 110 -10.10 -3.31 -3.29
CA GLU A 110 -10.19 -3.39 -1.82
C GLU A 110 -11.63 -3.61 -1.34
N ASN A 111 -12.61 -2.94 -1.97
CA ASN A 111 -14.03 -3.19 -1.70
C ASN A 111 -14.46 -4.63 -2.04
N LEU A 112 -13.97 -5.17 -3.15
CA LEU A 112 -14.26 -6.54 -3.56
C LEU A 112 -13.66 -7.55 -2.58
N LYS A 113 -12.44 -7.34 -2.10
CA LYS A 113 -11.80 -8.18 -1.08
C LYS A 113 -12.66 -8.28 0.18
N VAL A 114 -13.16 -7.16 0.68
CA VAL A 114 -14.02 -7.15 1.88
C VAL A 114 -15.33 -7.88 1.64
N LYS A 115 -16.01 -7.64 0.51
CA LYS A 115 -17.25 -8.35 0.15
C LYS A 115 -17.06 -9.85 0.03
N LEU A 116 -15.95 -10.29 -0.58
CA LEU A 116 -15.63 -11.70 -0.70
C LEU A 116 -15.38 -12.35 0.69
N SER A 117 -14.71 -11.62 1.57
CA SER A 117 -14.46 -12.10 2.93
C SER A 117 -15.74 -12.25 3.73
N GLU A 118 -16.65 -11.27 3.65
CA GLU A 118 -17.97 -11.31 4.28
C GLU A 118 -18.78 -12.52 3.76
N TYR A 119 -18.81 -12.68 2.44
CA TYR A 119 -19.51 -13.81 1.80
C TYR A 119 -18.94 -15.18 2.24
N TYR A 120 -17.63 -15.31 2.29
CA TYR A 120 -16.96 -16.52 2.73
C TYR A 120 -17.27 -16.86 4.20
N LEU A 121 -17.24 -15.86 5.08
CA LEU A 121 -17.58 -16.05 6.49
C LEU A 121 -19.03 -16.48 6.68
N GLN A 122 -19.98 -15.86 6.00
CA GLN A 122 -21.39 -16.22 6.11
C GLN A 122 -21.64 -17.68 5.70
N ARG A 123 -21.00 -18.15 4.63
CA ARG A 123 -21.13 -19.56 4.20
C ARG A 123 -20.51 -20.54 5.17
N ASN A 124 -19.39 -20.21 5.79
CA ASN A 124 -18.76 -21.11 6.75
C ASN A 124 -19.51 -21.18 8.08
N ILE A 125 -20.11 -20.06 8.52
CA ILE A 125 -20.98 -20.05 9.70
C ILE A 125 -22.26 -20.87 9.45
N ALA A 126 -22.85 -20.78 8.27
CA ALA A 126 -24.05 -21.54 7.91
C ALA A 126 -23.81 -23.05 7.79
N ASN A 127 -22.56 -23.50 7.68
CA ASN A 127 -22.18 -24.91 7.60
C ASN A 127 -21.68 -25.50 8.95
N LEU A 128 -21.72 -24.72 10.01
CA LEU A 128 -21.46 -25.16 11.39
C LEU A 128 -22.76 -25.54 12.08
#